data_e699f6ea08816281d3480998145c4ab4
#
_entry.id   e699f6ea08816281d3480998145c4ab4
#
_cell.length_a   1.000
_cell.length_b   1.000
_cell.length_c   1.000
_cell.angle_alpha   90.00
_cell.angle_beta   90.00
_cell.angle_gamma   90.00
#
_symmetry.space_group_name_H-M   'P 1'
#
loop_
_entity.id
_entity.type
_entity.pdbx_description
1 polymer ?
#
loop_
_entity_poly.entity_id
_entity_poly.type
_entity_poly.pdbx_seq_one_letter_code
_entity_poly.pdbx_strand_id
1 'polypeptide(L)'
;MEYLRKNWAGKKAAAPVLEKRHRKYFLRFSYTEEVPLTKTPAKERIICSVDLGLNTDAVCTIMRSDGTVLGRRFIDFPSEKDRMYSVLGRISRFQREHGSAQVKSRWAYAKRLNTELGRKIAGAVTGYAEENHADVIVFEYLETKGKISGRKKQKLHLWRKRDIQIRCEHQAHRRGTVSYTHLDVYKRQILLKVKLRTMGKRS
;
A
#
# COMPACT_ATOMS: atom_id res chain seq x y z
N MET A 1 -24.40 14.20 9.09
CA MET A 1 -23.81 15.49 9.57
C MET A 1 -22.94 15.33 10.83
N GLU A 2 -23.35 14.50 11.80
CA GLU A 2 -22.60 14.23 13.04
C GLU A 2 -21.19 13.69 12.78
N TYR A 3 -21.03 12.70 11.87
CA TYR A 3 -19.74 12.16 11.45
C TYR A 3 -18.77 13.25 10.95
N LEU A 4 -19.26 14.19 10.15
CA LEU A 4 -18.44 15.29 9.62
C LEU A 4 -18.01 16.24 10.75
N ARG A 5 -18.90 16.57 11.67
CA ARG A 5 -18.58 17.42 12.83
C ARG A 5 -17.53 16.76 13.74
N LYS A 6 -17.68 15.45 14.01
CA LYS A 6 -16.76 14.70 14.88
C LYS A 6 -15.36 14.54 14.30
N ASN A 7 -15.25 14.25 12.99
CA ASN A 7 -13.97 13.86 12.38
C ASN A 7 -13.30 14.98 11.58
N TRP A 8 -14.05 16.03 11.20
CA TRP A 8 -13.58 17.05 10.27
C TRP A 8 -13.77 18.49 10.79
N ALA A 9 -14.21 18.65 12.03
CA ALA A 9 -14.31 19.97 12.65
C ALA A 9 -12.95 20.66 12.68
N GLY A 10 -12.90 21.93 12.30
CA GLY A 10 -11.68 22.73 12.26
C GLY A 10 -10.75 22.48 11.06
N LYS A 11 -11.03 21.49 10.18
CA LYS A 11 -10.24 21.25 8.97
C LYS A 11 -10.73 22.11 7.81
N LYS A 12 -9.79 22.62 7.00
CA LYS A 12 -10.10 23.46 5.83
C LYS A 12 -10.78 22.61 4.76
N ALA A 13 -12.06 22.89 4.49
CA ALA A 13 -12.83 22.23 3.46
C ALA A 13 -12.68 22.95 2.12
N ALA A 14 -12.54 22.20 1.03
CA ALA A 14 -12.70 22.74 -0.33
C ALA A 14 -14.18 22.77 -0.73
N ALA A 15 -14.50 23.48 -1.80
CA ALA A 15 -15.84 23.50 -2.35
C ALA A 15 -16.33 22.07 -2.65
N PRO A 16 -17.61 21.75 -2.31
CA PRO A 16 -18.15 20.43 -2.58
C PRO A 16 -18.34 20.20 -4.08
N VAL A 17 -18.07 18.98 -4.51
CA VAL A 17 -18.24 18.55 -5.91
C VAL A 17 -19.43 17.60 -6.01
N LEU A 18 -20.41 17.92 -6.84
CA LEU A 18 -21.52 17.03 -7.16
C LEU A 18 -21.07 16.02 -8.22
N GLU A 19 -21.12 14.74 -7.89
CA GLU A 19 -20.71 13.65 -8.77
C GLU A 19 -21.86 12.68 -9.02
N LYS A 20 -22.11 12.33 -10.29
CA LYS A 20 -23.09 11.31 -10.68
C LYS A 20 -22.40 9.98 -10.93
N ARG A 21 -22.77 8.93 -10.16
CA ARG A 21 -22.29 7.55 -10.34
C ARG A 21 -23.47 6.59 -10.38
N HIS A 22 -23.56 5.77 -11.42
CA HIS A 22 -24.61 4.74 -11.54
C HIS A 22 -26.02 5.24 -11.21
N ARG A 23 -26.47 6.35 -11.84
CA ARG A 23 -27.79 6.99 -11.65
C ARG A 23 -28.02 7.60 -10.24
N LYS A 24 -27.02 7.59 -9.35
CA LYS A 24 -27.08 8.25 -8.03
C LYS A 24 -26.20 9.47 -8.01
N TYR A 25 -26.60 10.48 -7.26
CA TYR A 25 -25.83 11.70 -7.03
C TYR A 25 -25.11 11.59 -5.69
N PHE A 26 -23.85 12.01 -5.67
CA PHE A 26 -22.99 12.05 -4.49
C PHE A 26 -22.43 13.44 -4.36
N LEU A 27 -22.48 13.98 -3.14
CA LEU A 27 -21.79 15.21 -2.81
C LEU A 27 -20.47 14.85 -2.14
N ARG A 28 -19.34 15.19 -2.80
CA ARG A 28 -17.99 14.91 -2.32
C ARG A 28 -17.39 16.16 -1.69
N PHE A 29 -17.01 16.06 -0.44
CA PHE A 29 -16.27 17.08 0.29
C PHE A 29 -14.79 16.68 0.35
N SER A 30 -13.88 17.59 -0.01
CA SER A 30 -12.45 17.41 0.14
C SER A 30 -11.96 18.30 1.27
N TYR A 31 -11.11 17.77 2.12
CA TYR A 31 -10.50 18.48 3.25
C TYR A 31 -8.98 18.45 3.09
N THR A 32 -8.35 19.56 3.44
CA THR A 32 -6.89 19.67 3.50
C THR A 32 -6.47 19.60 4.96
N GLU A 33 -5.47 18.77 5.24
CA GLU A 33 -4.85 18.61 6.54
C GLU A 33 -3.33 18.66 6.36
N GLU A 34 -2.67 19.49 7.15
CA GLU A 34 -1.21 19.52 7.21
C GLU A 34 -0.77 18.52 8.29
N VAL A 35 -0.02 17.52 7.87
CA VAL A 35 0.53 16.51 8.77
C VAL A 35 2.05 16.68 8.83
N PRO A 36 2.63 16.99 9.99
CA PRO A 36 4.08 17.06 10.12
C PRO A 36 4.67 15.66 9.96
N LEU A 37 5.55 15.51 8.97
CA LEU A 37 6.33 14.28 8.82
C LEU A 37 7.46 14.25 9.85
N THR A 38 7.94 13.04 10.18
CA THR A 38 9.03 12.86 11.14
C THR A 38 10.24 13.73 10.80
N LYS A 39 10.78 14.41 11.82
CA LYS A 39 12.02 15.19 11.74
C LYS A 39 13.20 14.48 12.40
N THR A 40 12.99 13.26 12.90
CA THR A 40 14.02 12.47 13.56
C THR A 40 15.27 12.35 12.69
N PRO A 41 16.48 12.63 13.22
CA PRO A 41 17.74 12.48 12.51
C PRO A 41 17.89 11.05 11.99
N ALA A 42 18.50 10.87 10.81
CA ALA A 42 18.58 9.58 10.14
C ALA A 42 19.23 8.47 11.01
N LYS A 43 20.17 8.83 11.88
CA LYS A 43 20.86 7.89 12.78
C LYS A 43 20.01 7.41 13.98
N GLU A 44 18.92 8.11 14.29
CA GLU A 44 18.06 7.82 15.45
C GLU A 44 16.74 7.20 15.04
N ARG A 45 16.47 7.08 13.73
CA ARG A 45 15.20 6.59 13.21
C ARG A 45 14.94 5.15 13.55
N ILE A 46 13.68 4.88 13.88
CA ILE A 46 13.11 3.54 13.93
C ILE A 46 12.53 3.24 12.54
N ILE A 47 12.96 2.14 11.95
CA ILE A 47 12.63 1.72 10.60
C ILE A 47 11.74 0.48 10.66
N CYS A 48 10.61 0.50 9.97
CA CYS A 48 9.79 -0.68 9.68
C CYS A 48 10.14 -1.18 8.27
N SER A 49 10.95 -2.22 8.16
CA SER A 49 11.23 -2.89 6.89
C SER A 49 10.13 -3.89 6.57
N VAL A 50 9.60 -3.84 5.34
CA VAL A 50 8.46 -4.65 4.90
C VAL A 50 8.81 -5.44 3.65
N ASP A 51 8.74 -6.75 3.76
CA ASP A 51 8.79 -7.70 2.65
C ASP A 51 7.36 -8.20 2.35
N LEU A 52 6.92 -8.04 1.10
CA LEU A 52 5.61 -8.48 0.63
C LEU A 52 5.74 -9.80 -0.13
N GLY A 53 5.12 -10.85 0.39
CA GLY A 53 5.17 -12.20 -0.16
C GLY A 53 3.86 -12.70 -0.79
N LEU A 54 3.95 -13.85 -1.43
CA LEU A 54 2.79 -14.57 -2.01
C LEU A 54 2.18 -15.59 -1.03
N ASN A 55 2.99 -16.14 -0.14
CA ASN A 55 2.56 -17.13 0.83
C ASN A 55 2.19 -16.43 2.15
N THR A 56 3.13 -15.73 2.75
CA THR A 56 2.88 -14.77 3.84
C THR A 56 2.64 -13.41 3.21
N ASP A 57 1.57 -12.72 3.58
CA ASP A 57 1.17 -11.47 2.91
C ASP A 57 2.18 -10.35 3.12
N ALA A 58 2.72 -10.22 4.35
CA ALA A 58 3.82 -9.31 4.65
C ALA A 58 4.64 -9.82 5.85
N VAL A 59 5.94 -9.53 5.83
CA VAL A 59 6.83 -9.66 6.98
C VAL A 59 7.33 -8.27 7.34
N CYS A 60 6.99 -7.79 8.53
CA CYS A 60 7.40 -6.49 9.03
C CYS A 60 8.50 -6.67 10.08
N THR A 61 9.62 -6.00 9.92
CA THR A 61 10.74 -6.01 10.87
C THR A 61 11.00 -4.59 11.35
N ILE A 62 10.89 -4.37 12.66
CA ILE A 62 11.26 -3.11 13.31
C ILE A 62 12.73 -3.15 13.63
N MET A 63 13.47 -2.15 13.21
CA MET A 63 14.91 -2.03 13.45
C MET A 63 15.33 -0.59 13.70
N ARG A 64 16.43 -0.42 14.37
CA ARG A 64 17.13 0.87 14.46
C ARG A 64 17.95 1.12 13.20
N SER A 65 18.38 2.35 13.02
CA SER A 65 19.23 2.75 11.89
C SER A 65 20.62 2.08 11.87
N ASP A 66 21.08 1.56 13.00
CA ASP A 66 22.31 0.76 13.11
C ASP A 66 22.15 -0.71 12.70
N GLY A 67 20.91 -1.13 12.35
CA GLY A 67 20.59 -2.51 11.97
C GLY A 67 20.11 -3.39 13.11
N THR A 68 20.08 -2.89 14.37
CA THR A 68 19.57 -3.66 15.52
C THR A 68 18.08 -3.94 15.35
N VAL A 69 17.70 -5.22 15.30
CA VAL A 69 16.30 -5.68 15.19
C VAL A 69 15.63 -5.59 16.55
N LEU A 70 14.53 -4.86 16.64
CA LEU A 70 13.73 -4.68 17.85
C LEU A 70 12.52 -5.62 17.90
N GLY A 71 11.97 -5.99 16.73
CA GLY A 71 10.82 -6.88 16.67
C GLY A 71 10.48 -7.29 15.26
N ARG A 72 9.66 -8.34 15.13
CA ARG A 72 9.19 -8.84 13.85
C ARG A 72 7.74 -9.30 13.95
N ARG A 73 6.95 -9.05 12.92
CA ARG A 73 5.57 -9.52 12.80
C ARG A 73 5.35 -10.14 11.42
N PHE A 74 4.77 -11.32 11.41
CA PHE A 74 4.24 -11.96 10.21
C PHE A 74 2.76 -11.59 10.08
N ILE A 75 2.39 -11.03 8.95
CA ILE A 75 1.02 -10.64 8.62
C ILE A 75 0.52 -11.62 7.57
N ASP A 76 -0.56 -12.30 7.88
CA ASP A 76 -1.20 -13.26 6.98
C ASP A 76 -2.71 -13.28 7.17
N PHE A 77 -3.45 -13.38 6.07
CA PHE A 77 -4.91 -13.43 6.03
C PHE A 77 -5.37 -14.71 5.31
N PRO A 78 -5.18 -15.90 5.92
CA PRO A 78 -5.46 -17.17 5.26
C PRO A 78 -6.94 -17.31 4.86
N SER A 79 -7.88 -16.92 5.70
CA SER A 79 -9.32 -17.00 5.41
C SER A 79 -9.72 -16.19 4.17
N GLU A 80 -9.15 -14.99 4.00
CA GLU A 80 -9.38 -14.15 2.84
C GLU A 80 -8.77 -14.75 1.57
N LYS A 81 -7.58 -15.35 1.69
CA LYS A 81 -6.91 -16.06 0.57
C LYS A 81 -7.71 -17.30 0.16
N ASP A 82 -8.16 -18.10 1.10
CA ASP A 82 -8.98 -19.29 0.83
C ASP A 82 -10.30 -18.93 0.16
N ARG A 83 -10.96 -17.87 0.65
CA ARG A 83 -12.16 -17.33 0.01
C ARG A 83 -11.88 -16.88 -1.42
N MET A 84 -10.76 -16.21 -1.66
CA MET A 84 -10.34 -15.79 -3.01
C MET A 84 -10.12 -17.01 -3.90
N TYR A 85 -9.39 -18.04 -3.43
CA TYR A 85 -9.15 -19.25 -4.20
C TYR A 85 -10.44 -20.00 -4.53
N SER A 86 -11.38 -20.11 -3.58
CA SER A 86 -12.69 -20.69 -3.81
C SER A 86 -13.47 -19.94 -4.90
N VAL A 87 -13.45 -18.61 -4.88
CA VAL A 87 -14.11 -17.79 -5.90
C VAL A 87 -13.47 -18.00 -7.27
N LEU A 88 -12.15 -18.02 -7.36
CA LEU A 88 -11.41 -18.26 -8.62
C LEU A 88 -11.67 -19.65 -9.18
N GLY A 89 -11.72 -20.66 -8.31
CA GLY A 89 -12.09 -22.04 -8.71
C GLY A 89 -13.49 -22.11 -9.32
N ARG A 90 -14.47 -21.41 -8.69
CA ARG A 90 -15.84 -21.33 -9.24
C ARG A 90 -15.89 -20.57 -10.57
N ILE A 91 -15.11 -19.50 -10.75
CA ILE A 91 -15.00 -18.79 -12.02
C ILE A 91 -14.43 -19.70 -13.10
N SER A 92 -13.35 -20.41 -12.81
CA SER A 92 -12.69 -21.32 -13.77
C SER A 92 -13.61 -22.47 -14.18
N ARG A 93 -14.39 -23.03 -13.25
CA ARG A 93 -15.38 -24.06 -13.56
C ARG A 93 -16.47 -23.53 -14.48
N PHE A 94 -17.05 -22.37 -14.12
CA PHE A 94 -18.11 -21.73 -14.89
C PHE A 94 -17.64 -21.36 -16.33
N GLN A 95 -16.38 -20.89 -16.46
CA GLN A 95 -15.83 -20.59 -17.79
C GLN A 95 -15.68 -21.82 -18.67
N ARG A 96 -15.35 -22.99 -18.09
CA ARG A 96 -15.28 -24.26 -18.84
C ARG A 96 -16.65 -24.76 -19.31
N GLU A 97 -17.68 -24.54 -18.48
CA GLU A 97 -19.04 -25.01 -18.75
C GLU A 97 -19.83 -24.07 -19.68
N HIS A 98 -19.62 -22.75 -19.57
CA HIS A 98 -20.47 -21.74 -20.22
C HIS A 98 -19.68 -20.73 -21.08
N GLY A 99 -18.37 -20.91 -21.23
CA GLY A 99 -17.51 -19.94 -21.92
C GLY A 99 -17.25 -18.67 -21.10
N SER A 100 -16.53 -17.73 -21.71
CA SER A 100 -16.02 -16.54 -21.01
C SER A 100 -16.97 -15.33 -20.99
N ALA A 101 -18.04 -15.33 -21.79
CA ALA A 101 -18.89 -14.15 -21.97
C ALA A 101 -19.67 -13.71 -20.71
N GLN A 102 -20.08 -14.66 -19.87
CA GLN A 102 -20.98 -14.40 -18.73
C GLN A 102 -20.28 -14.26 -17.37
N VAL A 103 -18.93 -14.17 -17.35
CA VAL A 103 -18.15 -14.16 -16.09
C VAL A 103 -17.83 -12.77 -15.53
N LYS A 104 -18.24 -11.70 -16.21
CA LYS A 104 -17.88 -10.31 -15.86
C LYS A 104 -18.24 -9.94 -14.41
N SER A 105 -19.44 -10.27 -13.95
CA SER A 105 -19.88 -10.00 -12.58
C SER A 105 -19.10 -10.79 -11.53
N ARG A 106 -18.74 -12.04 -11.83
CA ARG A 106 -17.95 -12.92 -10.96
C ARG A 106 -16.52 -12.40 -10.81
N TRP A 107 -15.91 -11.93 -11.91
CA TRP A 107 -14.61 -11.27 -11.88
C TRP A 107 -14.64 -9.94 -11.12
N ALA A 108 -15.73 -9.16 -11.25
CA ALA A 108 -15.90 -7.94 -10.48
C ALA A 108 -15.94 -8.23 -8.96
N TYR A 109 -16.59 -9.34 -8.56
CA TYR A 109 -16.58 -9.78 -7.18
C TYR A 109 -15.18 -10.21 -6.70
N ALA A 110 -14.47 -11.03 -7.47
CA ALA A 110 -13.08 -11.42 -7.16
C ALA A 110 -12.16 -10.21 -7.02
N LYS A 111 -12.30 -9.21 -7.90
CA LYS A 111 -11.56 -7.95 -7.83
C LYS A 111 -11.84 -7.18 -6.53
N ARG A 112 -13.10 -7.14 -6.06
CA ARG A 112 -13.45 -6.50 -4.77
C ARG A 112 -12.80 -7.22 -3.59
N LEU A 113 -12.85 -8.56 -3.54
CA LEU A 113 -12.18 -9.34 -2.50
C LEU A 113 -10.68 -9.09 -2.47
N ASN A 114 -10.04 -9.09 -3.64
CA ASN A 114 -8.61 -8.82 -3.75
C ASN A 114 -8.24 -7.39 -3.33
N THR A 115 -9.10 -6.42 -3.62
CA THR A 115 -8.93 -5.03 -3.17
C THR A 115 -9.05 -4.92 -1.66
N GLU A 116 -10.00 -5.66 -1.07
CA GLU A 116 -10.21 -5.69 0.38
C GLU A 116 -9.04 -6.35 1.12
N LEU A 117 -8.52 -7.45 0.60
CA LEU A 117 -7.31 -8.09 1.12
C LEU A 117 -6.13 -7.10 1.11
N GLY A 118 -5.90 -6.39 0.00
CA GLY A 118 -4.85 -5.37 -0.08
C GLY A 118 -5.02 -4.24 0.95
N ARG A 119 -6.27 -3.85 1.27
CA ARG A 119 -6.55 -2.87 2.34
C ARG A 119 -6.21 -3.40 3.72
N LYS A 120 -6.57 -4.66 4.02
CA LYS A 120 -6.28 -5.31 5.30
C LYS A 120 -4.77 -5.41 5.51
N ILE A 121 -4.02 -5.86 4.50
CA ILE A 121 -2.57 -5.95 4.56
C ILE A 121 -1.96 -4.56 4.82
N ALA A 122 -2.34 -3.55 4.05
CA ALA A 122 -1.82 -2.20 4.24
C ALA A 122 -2.15 -1.64 5.63
N GLY A 123 -3.38 -1.88 6.13
CA GLY A 123 -3.78 -1.48 7.48
C GLY A 123 -2.96 -2.16 8.57
N ALA A 124 -2.70 -3.47 8.43
CA ALA A 124 -1.90 -4.22 9.40
C ALA A 124 -0.42 -3.79 9.40
N VAL A 125 0.16 -3.53 8.22
CA VAL A 125 1.54 -3.01 8.08
C VAL A 125 1.67 -1.65 8.75
N THR A 126 0.80 -0.70 8.40
CA THR A 126 0.86 0.66 8.95
C THR A 126 0.50 0.71 10.43
N GLY A 127 -0.43 -0.16 10.88
CA GLY A 127 -0.76 -0.31 12.30
C GLY A 127 0.44 -0.81 13.11
N TYR A 128 1.16 -1.82 12.61
CA TYR A 128 2.35 -2.33 13.29
C TYR A 128 3.50 -1.31 13.33
N ALA A 129 3.69 -0.54 12.25
CA ALA A 129 4.66 0.55 12.24
C ALA A 129 4.32 1.63 13.29
N GLU A 130 3.04 2.01 13.41
CA GLU A 130 2.55 2.98 14.38
C GLU A 130 2.69 2.49 15.83
N GLU A 131 2.28 1.24 16.12
CA GLU A 131 2.42 0.60 17.44
C GLU A 131 3.87 0.61 17.94
N ASN A 132 4.84 0.57 17.02
CA ASN A 132 6.28 0.60 17.34
C ASN A 132 6.95 1.95 17.09
N HIS A 133 6.17 3.01 16.91
CA HIS A 133 6.67 4.37 16.68
C HIS A 133 7.70 4.47 15.54
N ALA A 134 7.49 3.71 14.46
CA ALA A 134 8.39 3.74 13.32
C ALA A 134 8.32 5.08 12.58
N ASP A 135 9.46 5.73 12.42
CA ASP A 135 9.60 6.99 11.67
C ASP A 135 9.46 6.77 10.16
N VAL A 136 9.85 5.57 9.71
CA VAL A 136 9.96 5.25 8.28
C VAL A 136 9.50 3.82 8.01
N ILE A 137 8.69 3.65 6.95
CA ILE A 137 8.36 2.34 6.40
C ILE A 137 9.16 2.16 5.10
N VAL A 138 9.91 1.07 4.99
CA VAL A 138 10.72 0.75 3.81
C VAL A 138 10.24 -0.54 3.18
N PHE A 139 9.88 -0.49 1.90
CA PHE A 139 9.50 -1.66 1.11
C PHE A 139 10.65 -2.13 0.22
N GLU A 140 10.77 -3.44 0.08
CA GLU A 140 11.65 -4.02 -0.91
C GLU A 140 11.21 -3.63 -2.33
N TYR A 141 12.19 -3.26 -3.17
CA TYR A 141 11.96 -3.04 -4.59
C TYR A 141 12.04 -4.36 -5.34
N LEU A 142 10.90 -4.89 -5.73
CA LEU A 142 10.80 -6.09 -6.54
C LEU A 142 10.43 -5.70 -7.98
N GLU A 143 11.38 -5.72 -8.89
CA GLU A 143 11.11 -5.61 -10.32
C GLU A 143 10.62 -6.97 -10.85
N THR A 144 9.35 -7.04 -11.22
CA THR A 144 8.84 -8.20 -11.97
C THR A 144 9.10 -7.95 -13.46
N LYS A 145 10.34 -8.13 -13.92
CA LYS A 145 10.69 -8.09 -15.34
C LYS A 145 10.48 -9.48 -15.95
N GLY A 146 9.74 -9.55 -17.05
CA GLY A 146 9.59 -10.74 -17.87
C GLY A 146 8.16 -11.30 -17.98
N LYS A 147 7.97 -12.24 -18.91
CA LYS A 147 6.70 -12.96 -19.10
C LYS A 147 6.48 -13.92 -17.92
N ILE A 148 5.47 -13.66 -17.12
CA ILE A 148 5.07 -14.58 -16.05
C ILE A 148 4.40 -15.80 -16.69
N SER A 149 4.96 -17.00 -16.51
CA SER A 149 4.44 -18.25 -17.00
C SER A 149 4.33 -19.29 -15.88
N GLY A 150 3.64 -20.41 -16.14
CA GLY A 150 3.53 -21.54 -15.24
C GLY A 150 2.43 -21.42 -14.17
N ARG A 151 2.41 -22.38 -13.23
CA ARG A 151 1.35 -22.55 -12.21
C ARG A 151 1.16 -21.34 -11.29
N LYS A 152 2.19 -20.52 -11.08
CA LYS A 152 2.15 -19.32 -10.22
C LYS A 152 1.63 -18.07 -10.95
N LYS A 153 1.41 -18.13 -12.29
CA LYS A 153 0.99 -16.96 -13.09
C LYS A 153 -0.23 -16.26 -12.51
N GLN A 154 -1.27 -17.01 -12.16
CA GLN A 154 -2.50 -16.43 -11.61
C GLN A 154 -2.27 -15.75 -10.26
N LYS A 155 -1.50 -16.36 -9.36
CA LYS A 155 -1.15 -15.77 -8.06
C LYS A 155 -0.40 -14.44 -8.23
N LEU A 156 0.57 -14.40 -9.16
CA LEU A 156 1.37 -13.21 -9.45
C LEU A 156 0.54 -12.08 -10.07
N HIS A 157 -0.39 -12.40 -10.97
CA HIS A 157 -1.31 -11.39 -11.53
C HIS A 157 -2.28 -10.81 -10.49
N LEU A 158 -2.69 -11.61 -9.50
CA LEU A 158 -3.55 -11.17 -8.42
C LEU A 158 -2.79 -10.45 -7.31
N TRP A 159 -1.47 -10.61 -7.27
CA TRP A 159 -0.64 -9.99 -6.25
C TRP A 159 -0.58 -8.46 -6.43
N ARG A 160 -1.23 -7.75 -5.54
CA ARG A 160 -1.42 -6.29 -5.61
C ARG A 160 -0.33 -5.52 -4.88
N LYS A 161 0.92 -5.96 -4.98
CA LYS A 161 2.07 -5.36 -4.32
C LYS A 161 2.08 -3.82 -4.42
N ARG A 162 1.99 -3.27 -5.63
CA ARG A 162 2.02 -1.82 -5.84
C ARG A 162 0.81 -1.11 -5.22
N ASP A 163 -0.37 -1.71 -5.25
CA ASP A 163 -1.56 -1.17 -4.61
C ASP A 163 -1.42 -1.15 -3.08
N ILE A 164 -0.83 -2.21 -2.49
CA ILE A 164 -0.53 -2.28 -1.06
C ILE A 164 0.48 -1.18 -0.67
N GLN A 165 1.57 -1.03 -1.41
CA GLN A 165 2.58 0.01 -1.18
C GLN A 165 1.97 1.42 -1.21
N ILE A 166 1.18 1.75 -2.25
CA ILE A 166 0.51 3.05 -2.38
C ILE A 166 -0.46 3.29 -1.21
N ARG A 167 -1.20 2.26 -0.77
CA ARG A 167 -2.10 2.38 0.38
C ARG A 167 -1.34 2.59 1.68
N CYS A 168 -0.24 1.88 1.88
CA CYS A 168 0.65 2.08 3.04
C CYS A 168 1.22 3.50 3.03
N GLU A 169 1.68 4.01 1.89
CA GLU A 169 2.18 5.37 1.74
C GLU A 169 1.14 6.41 2.18
N HIS A 170 -0.10 6.31 1.63
CA HIS A 170 -1.18 7.23 1.99
C HIS A 170 -1.55 7.14 3.48
N GLN A 171 -1.56 5.95 4.08
CA GLN A 171 -1.90 5.76 5.48
C GLN A 171 -0.75 6.23 6.39
N ALA A 172 0.49 5.94 6.04
CA ALA A 172 1.68 6.35 6.76
C ALA A 172 1.80 7.89 6.80
N HIS A 173 1.67 8.56 5.65
CA HIS A 173 1.72 10.02 5.57
C HIS A 173 0.66 10.69 6.47
N ARG A 174 -0.56 10.16 6.51
CA ARG A 174 -1.62 10.68 7.41
C ARG A 174 -1.28 10.55 8.88
N ARG A 175 -0.32 9.70 9.25
CA ARG A 175 0.15 9.45 10.63
C ARG A 175 1.52 10.07 10.90
N GLY A 176 2.04 10.87 9.97
CA GLY A 176 3.34 11.51 10.10
C GLY A 176 4.56 10.62 9.80
N THR A 177 4.32 9.36 9.41
CA THR A 177 5.36 8.41 9.05
C THR A 177 5.69 8.52 7.55
N VAL A 178 6.96 8.44 7.20
CA VAL A 178 7.42 8.47 5.80
C VAL A 178 7.50 7.05 5.25
N SER A 179 6.99 6.84 4.03
CA SER A 179 7.11 5.55 3.34
C SER A 179 8.04 5.66 2.13
N TYR A 180 8.98 4.73 2.00
CA TYR A 180 9.90 4.64 0.88
C TYR A 180 9.87 3.26 0.24
N THR A 181 10.00 3.22 -1.09
CA THR A 181 10.48 2.03 -1.79
C THR A 181 11.98 2.17 -2.00
N HIS A 182 12.71 1.07 -1.94
CA HIS A 182 14.19 1.07 -2.07
C HIS A 182 14.71 1.85 -3.30
N LEU A 183 13.93 1.90 -4.38
CA LEU A 183 14.28 2.66 -5.58
C LEU A 183 14.27 4.20 -5.36
N ASP A 184 13.37 4.69 -4.53
CA ASP A 184 13.24 6.14 -4.28
C ASP A 184 14.42 6.66 -3.46
N VAL A 185 14.99 5.81 -2.60
CA VAL A 185 16.22 6.12 -1.84
C VAL A 185 17.41 6.28 -2.79
N TYR A 186 17.57 5.36 -3.77
CA TYR A 186 18.62 5.48 -4.78
C TYR A 186 18.45 6.69 -5.69
N LYS A 187 17.24 6.96 -6.16
CA LYS A 187 16.97 8.14 -7.00
C LYS A 187 17.28 9.45 -6.28
N ARG A 188 16.91 9.56 -4.98
CA ARG A 188 17.23 10.75 -4.17
C ARG A 188 18.72 10.89 -3.91
N GLN A 189 19.46 9.80 -3.68
CA GLN A 189 20.91 9.83 -3.53
C GLN A 189 21.61 10.26 -4.83
N ILE A 190 21.13 9.78 -5.99
CA ILE A 190 21.66 10.19 -7.31
C ILE A 190 21.36 11.67 -7.55
N LEU A 191 20.16 12.16 -7.25
CA LEU A 191 19.79 13.58 -7.37
C LEU A 191 20.61 14.47 -6.44
N LEU A 192 20.89 14.04 -5.20
CA LEU A 192 21.77 14.74 -4.27
C LEU A 192 23.23 14.75 -4.76
N LYS A 193 23.75 13.63 -5.27
CA LYS A 193 25.10 13.57 -5.87
C LYS A 193 25.22 14.43 -7.13
N VAL A 194 24.22 14.48 -7.98
CA VAL A 194 24.16 15.35 -9.17
C VAL A 194 24.12 16.81 -8.74
N LYS A 195 23.32 17.18 -7.74
CA LYS A 195 23.21 18.55 -7.23
C LYS A 195 24.52 19.03 -6.58
N LEU A 196 25.22 18.17 -5.84
CA LEU A 196 26.52 18.47 -5.26
C LEU A 196 27.63 18.61 -6.32
N ARG A 197 27.61 17.80 -7.39
CA ARG A 197 28.55 17.94 -8.52
C ARG A 197 28.34 19.22 -9.34
N THR A 198 27.11 19.68 -9.47
CA THR A 198 26.82 20.94 -10.18
C THR A 198 27.17 22.18 -9.35
N MET A 199 27.14 22.12 -8.03
CA MET A 199 27.55 23.20 -7.14
C MET A 199 29.08 23.30 -6.99
N GLY A 200 29.83 22.21 -7.19
CA GLY A 200 31.30 22.19 -7.12
C GLY A 200 32.03 22.62 -8.41
N LYS A 201 31.32 23.06 -9.46
CA LYS A 201 31.90 23.58 -10.73
C LYS A 201 31.74 25.07 -10.95
N ARG A 202 31.45 25.83 -9.91
CA ARG A 202 31.45 27.31 -9.94
C ARG A 202 32.44 27.81 -8.89
N SER A 203 33.68 27.70 -9.19
CA SER A 203 34.80 28.48 -8.62
C SER A 203 35.94 28.45 -9.63
#